data_36b7548cdffe762c8fde7f9946ddab2d
#
_entry.id   36b7548cdffe762c8fde7f9946ddab2d
#
_cell.length_a   1.000
_cell.length_b   1.000
_cell.length_c   1.000
_cell.angle_alpha   90.00
_cell.angle_beta   90.00
_cell.angle_gamma   90.00
#
_symmetry.space_group_name_H-M   'P 1'
#
loop_
_entity.id
_entity.type
_entity.pdbx_description
1 polymer ?
#
loop_
_entity_poly.entity_id
_entity_poly.type
_entity_poly.pdbx_seq_one_letter_code
_entity_poly.pdbx_strand_id
1 'polypeptide(L)'
;MAAVLVLYSHGQHRHLAGSIAQIYHLAVTAMAGGHYSPAQCQAWSRAPRSSKYWQLRLRHSTTWLAMDANQQCVGFVQVERQYGEAGYISCLYVLPAWQRQGIASALVREVLQWAQQRELPRLTTHASMQSKALFERLGFRRHHRCYQEKSGQQLISFLMHRPLTPLPPLPENP
;
A
#
# COMPACT_ATOMS: atom_id res chain seq x y z
N MET A 1 -1.46 -10.89 -18.39
CA MET A 1 -2.61 -11.60 -17.78
C MET A 1 -3.21 -10.69 -16.71
N ALA A 2 -4.52 -10.55 -16.65
CA ALA A 2 -5.16 -9.67 -15.67
C ALA A 2 -5.22 -10.37 -14.31
N ALA A 3 -4.77 -9.69 -13.24
CA ALA A 3 -4.96 -10.18 -11.88
C ALA A 3 -6.39 -9.87 -11.42
N VAL A 4 -7.00 -10.80 -10.68
CA VAL A 4 -8.30 -10.61 -10.04
C VAL A 4 -8.08 -10.04 -8.64
N LEU A 5 -8.84 -9.01 -8.27
CA LEU A 5 -8.75 -8.38 -6.96
C LEU A 5 -9.78 -9.01 -6.01
N VAL A 6 -9.33 -9.40 -4.83
CA VAL A 6 -10.18 -10.00 -3.80
C VAL A 6 -9.95 -9.33 -2.45
N LEU A 7 -11.03 -9.11 -1.69
CA LEU A 7 -10.93 -8.63 -0.32
C LEU A 7 -10.44 -9.77 0.58
N TYR A 8 -9.40 -9.51 1.37
CA TYR A 8 -8.86 -10.47 2.31
C TYR A 8 -9.87 -10.84 3.39
N SER A 9 -10.09 -12.15 3.56
CA SER A 9 -10.84 -12.73 4.67
C SER A 9 -9.92 -13.69 5.45
N HIS A 10 -9.83 -13.53 6.76
CA HIS A 10 -8.93 -14.34 7.56
C HIS A 10 -9.28 -15.83 7.50
N GLY A 11 -10.56 -16.16 7.44
CA GLY A 11 -11.02 -17.56 7.33
C GLY A 11 -10.57 -18.24 6.04
N GLN A 12 -10.59 -17.51 4.92
CA GLN A 12 -10.29 -18.04 3.59
C GLN A 12 -8.81 -17.87 3.19
N HIS A 13 -8.18 -16.75 3.55
CA HIS A 13 -6.90 -16.32 2.97
C HIS A 13 -5.71 -16.36 3.95
N ARG A 14 -5.91 -16.83 5.21
CA ARG A 14 -4.82 -16.85 6.21
C ARG A 14 -3.58 -17.64 5.76
N HIS A 15 -3.76 -18.63 4.89
CA HIS A 15 -2.68 -19.43 4.33
C HIS A 15 -1.76 -18.63 3.42
N LEU A 16 -2.21 -17.49 2.86
CA LEU A 16 -1.44 -16.60 1.99
C LEU A 16 -0.48 -15.67 2.75
N ALA A 17 -0.48 -15.68 4.08
CA ALA A 17 0.37 -14.80 4.88
C ALA A 17 1.87 -14.96 4.58
N GLY A 18 2.32 -16.19 4.26
CA GLY A 18 3.69 -16.46 3.81
C GLY A 18 3.99 -15.82 2.45
N SER A 19 3.05 -15.93 1.51
CA SER A 19 3.17 -15.28 0.18
C SER A 19 3.22 -13.76 0.30
N ILE A 20 2.38 -13.18 1.16
CA ILE A 20 2.38 -11.73 1.43
C ILE A 20 3.73 -11.28 2.02
N ALA A 21 4.32 -12.07 2.93
CA ALA A 21 5.66 -11.81 3.46
C ALA A 21 6.73 -11.78 2.35
N GLN A 22 6.66 -12.73 1.42
CA GLN A 22 7.57 -12.80 0.27
C GLN A 22 7.35 -11.62 -0.70
N ILE A 23 6.09 -11.28 -1.02
CA ILE A 23 5.77 -10.15 -1.89
C ILE A 23 6.37 -8.86 -1.31
N TYR A 24 6.17 -8.61 -0.01
CA TYR A 24 6.73 -7.45 0.67
C TYR A 24 8.25 -7.41 0.55
N HIS A 25 8.92 -8.51 0.90
CA HIS A 25 10.39 -8.60 0.88
C HIS A 25 10.96 -8.43 -0.52
N LEU A 26 10.44 -9.17 -1.50
CA LEU A 26 10.93 -9.13 -2.89
C LEU A 26 10.68 -7.77 -3.54
N ALA A 27 9.53 -7.15 -3.29
CA ALA A 27 9.24 -5.81 -3.82
C ALA A 27 10.19 -4.74 -3.24
N VAL A 28 10.51 -4.82 -1.93
CA VAL A 28 11.49 -3.91 -1.31
C VAL A 28 12.88 -4.14 -1.86
N THR A 29 13.31 -5.40 -1.95
CA THR A 29 14.65 -5.76 -2.43
C THR A 29 14.87 -5.32 -3.89
N ALA A 30 13.84 -5.42 -4.72
CA ALA A 30 13.90 -5.00 -6.13
C ALA A 30 14.03 -3.48 -6.33
N MET A 31 13.85 -2.66 -5.27
CA MET A 31 14.09 -1.21 -5.36
C MET A 31 15.58 -0.84 -5.27
N ALA A 32 16.44 -1.81 -4.94
CA ALA A 32 17.88 -1.57 -4.82
C ALA A 32 18.49 -1.18 -6.18
N GLY A 33 19.33 -0.15 -6.17
CA GLY A 33 19.95 0.39 -7.39
C GLY A 33 19.08 1.38 -8.17
N GLY A 34 17.80 1.58 -7.77
CA GLY A 34 16.94 2.64 -8.27
C GLY A 34 16.92 3.85 -7.32
N HIS A 35 15.78 4.05 -6.66
CA HIS A 35 15.61 5.17 -5.72
C HIS A 35 16.23 4.94 -4.34
N TYR A 36 16.56 3.70 -4.01
CA TYR A 36 17.14 3.31 -2.72
C TYR A 36 18.42 2.51 -2.91
N SER A 37 19.38 2.70 -2.00
CA SER A 37 20.61 1.90 -2.00
C SER A 37 20.32 0.45 -1.51
N PRO A 38 21.19 -0.52 -1.81
CA PRO A 38 21.08 -1.87 -1.26
C PRO A 38 21.01 -1.88 0.27
N ALA A 39 21.78 -1.03 0.96
CA ALA A 39 21.77 -0.92 2.41
C ALA A 39 20.43 -0.41 2.93
N GLN A 40 19.80 0.56 2.25
CA GLN A 40 18.46 1.05 2.59
C GLN A 40 17.40 -0.02 2.40
N CYS A 41 17.42 -0.77 1.30
CA CYS A 41 16.49 -1.87 1.08
C CYS A 41 16.67 -2.99 2.11
N GLN A 42 17.91 -3.32 2.47
CA GLN A 42 18.20 -4.28 3.53
C GLN A 42 17.71 -3.82 4.91
N ALA A 43 17.87 -2.54 5.24
CA ALA A 43 17.34 -1.96 6.47
C ALA A 43 15.80 -1.97 6.49
N TRP A 44 15.17 -1.78 5.33
CA TRP A 44 13.71 -1.82 5.18
C TRP A 44 13.14 -3.24 5.34
N SER A 45 13.75 -4.22 4.68
CA SER A 45 13.35 -5.63 4.75
C SER A 45 14.56 -6.55 4.66
N ARG A 46 15.14 -6.88 5.81
CA ARG A 46 16.30 -7.75 5.91
C ARG A 46 16.00 -9.19 5.49
N ALA A 47 14.80 -9.65 5.83
CA ALA A 47 14.27 -10.97 5.49
C ALA A 47 12.74 -10.93 5.51
N PRO A 48 12.04 -11.88 4.88
CA PRO A 48 10.60 -11.99 4.99
C PRO A 48 10.19 -12.15 6.46
N ARG A 49 9.19 -11.39 6.90
CA ARG A 49 8.58 -11.56 8.21
C ARG A 49 7.84 -12.89 8.29
N SER A 50 7.69 -13.44 9.50
CA SER A 50 6.97 -14.71 9.68
C SER A 50 5.51 -14.63 9.22
N SER A 51 4.95 -15.79 8.81
CA SER A 51 3.52 -15.89 8.49
C SER A 51 2.64 -15.48 9.68
N LYS A 52 3.05 -15.80 10.92
CA LYS A 52 2.34 -15.40 12.14
C LYS A 52 2.25 -13.87 12.29
N TYR A 53 3.34 -13.15 12.01
CA TYR A 53 3.36 -11.69 12.00
C TYR A 53 2.32 -11.12 11.01
N TRP A 54 2.32 -11.63 9.77
CA TRP A 54 1.39 -11.16 8.75
C TRP A 54 -0.05 -11.57 9.04
N GLN A 55 -0.31 -12.78 9.56
CA GLN A 55 -1.65 -13.20 9.98
C GLN A 55 -2.23 -12.23 11.02
N LEU A 56 -1.44 -11.86 12.02
CA LEU A 56 -1.86 -10.90 13.05
C LEU A 56 -2.16 -9.52 12.43
N ARG A 57 -1.26 -9.01 11.60
CA ARG A 57 -1.40 -7.71 10.96
C ARG A 57 -2.63 -7.65 10.05
N LEU A 58 -2.85 -8.67 9.25
CA LEU A 58 -3.97 -8.76 8.31
C LEU A 58 -5.34 -8.84 9.02
N ARG A 59 -5.41 -9.41 10.21
CA ARG A 59 -6.65 -9.43 11.02
C ARG A 59 -7.10 -8.04 11.46
N HIS A 60 -6.17 -7.12 11.65
CA HIS A 60 -6.42 -5.76 12.16
C HIS A 60 -6.45 -4.69 11.07
N SER A 61 -6.47 -5.09 9.82
CA SER A 61 -6.49 -4.19 8.66
C SER A 61 -7.58 -4.57 7.66
N THR A 62 -7.85 -3.67 6.72
CA THR A 62 -8.61 -3.98 5.50
C THR A 62 -7.60 -4.14 4.38
N THR A 63 -7.59 -5.29 3.72
CA THR A 63 -6.56 -5.65 2.75
C THR A 63 -7.19 -6.21 1.48
N TRP A 64 -6.74 -5.78 0.30
CA TRP A 64 -7.07 -6.38 -1.00
C TRP A 64 -5.85 -7.10 -1.53
N LEU A 65 -6.10 -8.26 -2.10
CA LEU A 65 -5.11 -9.11 -2.73
C LEU A 65 -5.30 -9.09 -4.25
N ALA A 66 -4.22 -9.06 -4.99
CA ALA A 66 -4.21 -9.32 -6.43
C ALA A 66 -3.81 -10.78 -6.64
N MET A 67 -4.72 -11.56 -7.23
CA MET A 67 -4.56 -12.99 -7.48
C MET A 67 -4.36 -13.24 -8.96
N ASP A 68 -3.41 -14.08 -9.33
CA ASP A 68 -3.22 -14.51 -10.72
C ASP A 68 -4.22 -15.62 -11.12
N ALA A 69 -4.13 -16.09 -12.36
CA ALA A 69 -4.98 -17.17 -12.89
C ALA A 69 -4.81 -18.51 -12.15
N ASN A 70 -3.67 -18.70 -11.47
CA ASN A 70 -3.36 -19.90 -10.69
C ASN A 70 -3.71 -19.74 -9.21
N GLN A 71 -4.50 -18.71 -8.85
CA GLN A 71 -4.86 -18.39 -7.47
C GLN A 71 -3.66 -18.08 -6.56
N GLN A 72 -2.56 -17.60 -7.13
CA GLN A 72 -1.40 -17.13 -6.39
C GLN A 72 -1.50 -15.63 -6.13
N CYS A 73 -1.19 -15.20 -4.92
CA CYS A 73 -1.14 -13.78 -4.58
C CYS A 73 0.12 -13.15 -5.20
N VAL A 74 -0.07 -12.10 -6.01
CA VAL A 74 1.00 -11.40 -6.72
C VAL A 74 1.17 -9.94 -6.29
N GLY A 75 0.26 -9.44 -5.47
CA GLY A 75 0.33 -8.09 -4.91
C GLY A 75 -0.75 -7.87 -3.87
N PHE A 76 -0.60 -6.82 -3.06
CA PHE A 76 -1.60 -6.45 -2.07
C PHE A 76 -1.54 -4.97 -1.72
N VAL A 77 -2.66 -4.44 -1.23
CA VAL A 77 -2.78 -3.13 -0.59
C VAL A 77 -3.44 -3.30 0.77
N GLN A 78 -2.94 -2.58 1.78
CA GLN A 78 -3.42 -2.66 3.16
C GLN A 78 -3.79 -1.27 3.67
N VAL A 79 -4.98 -1.18 4.28
CA VAL A 79 -5.48 0.02 4.98
C VAL A 79 -5.59 -0.30 6.46
N GLU A 80 -4.98 0.52 7.29
CA GLU A 80 -5.04 0.36 8.74
C GLU A 80 -6.41 0.78 9.29
N ARG A 81 -6.94 -0.01 10.23
CA ARG A 81 -8.23 0.28 10.89
C ARG A 81 -8.09 1.11 12.15
N GLN A 82 -6.95 1.02 12.82
CA GLN A 82 -6.75 1.52 14.18
C GLN A 82 -5.61 2.53 14.31
N TYR A 83 -4.95 2.91 13.22
CA TYR A 83 -3.81 3.82 13.26
C TYR A 83 -4.22 5.21 12.80
N GLY A 84 -4.24 6.17 13.75
CA GLY A 84 -4.49 7.58 13.44
C GLY A 84 -5.87 7.81 12.81
N GLU A 85 -5.89 8.52 11.70
CA GLU A 85 -7.09 8.78 10.93
C GLU A 85 -7.51 7.55 10.12
N ALA A 86 -8.82 7.29 10.06
CA ALA A 86 -9.35 6.27 9.16
C ALA A 86 -8.90 6.52 7.71
N GLY A 87 -8.49 5.47 7.00
CA GLY A 87 -8.07 5.60 5.60
C GLY A 87 -6.56 5.75 5.36
N TYR A 88 -5.72 5.32 6.32
CA TYR A 88 -4.28 5.25 6.11
C TYR A 88 -3.87 3.99 5.36
N ILE A 89 -3.33 4.17 4.13
CA ILE A 89 -2.74 3.10 3.32
C ILE A 89 -1.32 2.85 3.83
N SER A 90 -1.11 1.71 4.48
CA SER A 90 0.17 1.36 5.11
C SER A 90 1.08 0.50 4.24
N CYS A 91 0.49 -0.28 3.33
CA CYS A 91 1.23 -1.16 2.42
C CYS A 91 0.62 -1.13 1.02
N LEU A 92 1.49 -1.11 0.02
CA LEU A 92 1.16 -1.34 -1.39
C LEU A 92 2.37 -2.00 -2.05
N TYR A 93 2.27 -3.28 -2.31
CA TYR A 93 3.37 -4.08 -2.87
C TYR A 93 2.88 -5.01 -3.96
N VAL A 94 3.66 -5.12 -5.03
CA VAL A 94 3.43 -6.03 -6.16
C VAL A 94 4.74 -6.74 -6.47
N LEU A 95 4.70 -8.04 -6.70
CA LEU A 95 5.86 -8.83 -7.10
C LEU A 95 6.58 -8.17 -8.30
N PRO A 96 7.93 -8.15 -8.33
CA PRO A 96 8.68 -7.49 -9.41
C PRO A 96 8.26 -7.93 -10.81
N ALA A 97 8.05 -9.23 -11.02
CA ALA A 97 7.61 -9.78 -12.30
C ALA A 97 6.18 -9.34 -12.73
N TRP A 98 5.39 -8.82 -11.80
CA TRP A 98 4.02 -8.37 -12.04
C TRP A 98 3.85 -6.85 -12.01
N GLN A 99 4.95 -6.12 -11.83
CA GLN A 99 4.94 -4.65 -11.85
C GLN A 99 4.72 -4.11 -13.27
N ARG A 100 4.35 -2.83 -13.37
CA ARG A 100 4.12 -2.10 -14.64
C ARG A 100 2.95 -2.65 -15.48
N GLN A 101 2.10 -3.49 -14.90
CA GLN A 101 0.91 -4.08 -15.52
C GLN A 101 -0.41 -3.47 -14.98
N GLY A 102 -0.34 -2.34 -14.27
CA GLY A 102 -1.53 -1.66 -13.74
C GLY A 102 -2.06 -2.20 -12.41
N ILE A 103 -1.52 -3.30 -11.87
CA ILE A 103 -2.03 -3.97 -10.66
C ILE A 103 -2.04 -3.03 -9.45
N ALA A 104 -0.95 -2.29 -9.20
CA ALA A 104 -0.89 -1.34 -8.09
C ALA A 104 -1.95 -0.24 -8.22
N SER A 105 -2.20 0.27 -9.42
CA SER A 105 -3.26 1.26 -9.69
C SER A 105 -4.65 0.67 -9.44
N ALA A 106 -4.88 -0.58 -9.85
CA ALA A 106 -6.14 -1.27 -9.62
C ALA A 106 -6.40 -1.49 -8.12
N LEU A 107 -5.40 -1.95 -7.37
CA LEU A 107 -5.49 -2.11 -5.91
C LEU A 107 -5.83 -0.79 -5.20
N VAL A 108 -5.20 0.33 -5.55
CA VAL A 108 -5.51 1.62 -4.94
C VAL A 108 -6.91 2.11 -5.34
N ARG A 109 -7.39 1.82 -6.54
CA ARG A 109 -8.78 2.15 -6.94
C ARG A 109 -9.82 1.39 -6.11
N GLU A 110 -9.58 0.13 -5.76
CA GLU A 110 -10.44 -0.61 -4.81
C GLU A 110 -10.51 0.09 -3.45
N VAL A 111 -9.36 0.54 -2.93
CA VAL A 111 -9.31 1.31 -1.68
C VAL A 111 -10.08 2.62 -1.80
N LEU A 112 -9.95 3.34 -2.92
CA LEU A 112 -10.68 4.59 -3.16
C LEU A 112 -12.20 4.36 -3.17
N GLN A 113 -12.68 3.33 -3.88
CA GLN A 113 -14.09 2.98 -3.94
C GLN A 113 -14.62 2.58 -2.55
N TRP A 114 -13.89 1.76 -1.82
CA TRP A 114 -14.21 1.35 -0.46
C TRP A 114 -14.30 2.56 0.50
N ALA A 115 -13.36 3.49 0.38
CA ALA A 115 -13.32 4.68 1.23
C ALA A 115 -14.49 5.64 0.92
N GLN A 116 -14.86 5.80 -0.36
CA GLN A 116 -16.04 6.57 -0.78
C GLN A 116 -17.34 5.96 -0.25
N GLN A 117 -17.50 4.63 -0.35
CA GLN A 117 -18.68 3.93 0.18
C GLN A 117 -18.82 4.05 1.71
N ARG A 118 -17.74 4.34 2.42
CA ARG A 118 -17.70 4.56 3.86
C ARG A 118 -17.68 6.04 4.25
N GLU A 119 -17.84 6.91 3.27
CA GLU A 119 -17.88 8.36 3.47
C GLU A 119 -16.65 8.88 4.24
N LEU A 120 -15.48 8.24 4.02
CA LEU A 120 -14.25 8.71 4.64
C LEU A 120 -13.88 10.10 4.09
N PRO A 121 -13.43 11.02 4.92
CA PRO A 121 -13.11 12.39 4.46
C PRO A 121 -11.89 12.42 3.54
N ARG A 122 -10.96 11.49 3.72
CA ARG A 122 -9.72 11.41 2.94
C ARG A 122 -9.04 10.05 3.06
N LEU A 123 -8.13 9.77 2.12
CA LEU A 123 -7.10 8.74 2.26
C LEU A 123 -5.74 9.39 2.44
N THR A 124 -4.88 8.76 3.24
CA THR A 124 -3.50 9.18 3.50
C THR A 124 -2.52 8.03 3.28
N THR A 125 -1.29 8.34 2.96
CA THR A 125 -0.20 7.35 2.85
C THR A 125 1.16 8.01 3.02
N HIS A 126 2.16 7.25 3.45
CA HIS A 126 3.57 7.61 3.30
C HIS A 126 4.13 6.91 2.05
N ALA A 127 4.00 7.58 0.92
CA ALA A 127 4.48 7.03 -0.35
C ALA A 127 6.01 6.98 -0.39
N SER A 128 6.56 5.85 -0.82
CA SER A 128 7.99 5.73 -1.12
C SER A 128 8.36 6.57 -2.36
N MET A 129 9.66 6.78 -2.59
CA MET A 129 10.16 7.39 -3.82
C MET A 129 9.70 6.60 -5.06
N GLN A 130 9.58 5.28 -4.93
CA GLN A 130 9.09 4.38 -5.98
C GLN A 130 7.59 4.56 -6.28
N SER A 131 6.76 4.74 -5.25
CA SER A 131 5.30 4.76 -5.39
C SER A 131 4.69 6.16 -5.53
N LYS A 132 5.46 7.22 -5.24
CA LYS A 132 4.99 8.61 -5.26
C LYS A 132 4.25 8.97 -6.55
N ALA A 133 4.87 8.70 -7.70
CA ALA A 133 4.28 9.05 -9.01
C ALA A 133 2.96 8.27 -9.28
N LEU A 134 2.82 7.06 -8.76
CA LEU A 134 1.57 6.31 -8.83
C LEU A 134 0.46 7.03 -8.06
N PHE A 135 0.72 7.40 -6.80
CA PHE A 135 -0.25 8.09 -5.96
C PHE A 135 -0.62 9.46 -6.53
N GLU A 136 0.34 10.21 -7.09
CA GLU A 136 0.07 11.49 -7.79
C GLU A 136 -0.92 11.29 -8.95
N ARG A 137 -0.70 10.29 -9.82
CA ARG A 137 -1.63 9.96 -10.92
C ARG A 137 -3.02 9.54 -10.44
N LEU A 138 -3.13 9.02 -9.23
CA LEU A 138 -4.40 8.66 -8.59
C LEU A 138 -5.01 9.79 -7.75
N GLY A 139 -4.52 11.04 -7.92
CA GLY A 139 -5.09 12.23 -7.31
C GLY A 139 -4.64 12.49 -5.88
N PHE A 140 -3.65 11.80 -5.38
CA PHE A 140 -3.03 12.14 -4.09
C PHE A 140 -2.11 13.33 -4.26
N ARG A 141 -2.17 14.26 -3.32
CA ARG A 141 -1.31 15.44 -3.26
C ARG A 141 -0.25 15.26 -2.19
N ARG A 142 0.98 15.63 -2.50
CA ARG A 142 2.09 15.65 -1.54
C ARG A 142 1.86 16.76 -0.51
N HIS A 143 1.95 16.38 0.76
CA HIS A 143 1.95 17.33 1.86
C HIS A 143 3.38 17.77 2.21
N HIS A 144 4.23 16.81 2.62
CA HIS A 144 5.64 17.07 2.89
C HIS A 144 6.50 15.81 2.72
N ARG A 145 7.81 16.00 2.71
CA ARG A 145 8.81 14.93 2.69
C ARG A 145 9.06 14.45 4.12
N CYS A 146 9.12 13.15 4.31
CA CYS A 146 9.38 12.51 5.59
C CYS A 146 10.67 11.71 5.54
N TYR A 147 11.29 11.56 6.70
CA TYR A 147 12.49 10.75 6.89
C TYR A 147 12.19 9.73 7.98
N GLN A 148 12.41 8.46 7.67
CA GLN A 148 12.30 7.37 8.63
C GLN A 148 13.67 6.75 8.81
N GLU A 149 14.12 6.60 10.06
CA GLU A 149 15.32 5.86 10.36
C GLU A 149 14.99 4.39 10.61
N LYS A 150 15.69 3.50 9.92
CA LYS A 150 15.60 2.04 10.11
C LYS A 150 17.01 1.47 10.09
N SER A 151 17.39 0.81 11.19
CA SER A 151 18.70 0.12 11.30
C SER A 151 19.87 0.99 10.82
N GLY A 152 19.93 2.25 11.25
CA GLY A 152 20.97 3.20 10.87
C GLY A 152 20.89 3.75 9.44
N GLN A 153 19.82 3.45 8.70
CA GLN A 153 19.59 3.98 7.34
C GLN A 153 18.41 4.95 7.33
N GLN A 154 18.61 6.09 6.71
CA GLN A 154 17.53 7.06 6.50
C GLN A 154 16.75 6.73 5.23
N LEU A 155 15.45 6.48 5.37
CA LEU A 155 14.52 6.22 4.27
C LEU A 155 13.67 7.46 4.01
N ILE A 156 13.63 7.88 2.75
CA ILE A 156 12.82 9.00 2.31
C ILE A 156 11.44 8.49 1.90
N SER A 157 10.41 9.17 2.40
CA SER A 157 9.02 8.98 1.98
C SER A 157 8.31 10.33 1.86
N PHE A 158 7.10 10.32 1.37
CA PHE A 158 6.28 11.53 1.22
C PHE A 158 4.92 11.28 1.87
N LEU A 159 4.56 12.08 2.84
CA LEU A 159 3.18 12.13 3.31
C LEU A 159 2.32 12.68 2.18
N MET A 160 1.35 11.91 1.77
CA MET A 160 0.41 12.25 0.71
C MET A 160 -1.02 12.02 1.19
N HIS A 161 -1.94 12.83 0.70
CA HIS A 161 -3.36 12.69 0.99
C HIS A 161 -4.20 12.94 -0.25
N ARG A 162 -5.37 12.30 -0.29
CA ARG A 162 -6.41 12.54 -1.28
C ARG A 162 -7.74 12.79 -0.55
N PRO A 163 -8.32 14.00 -0.60
CA PRO A 163 -9.68 14.27 -0.14
C PRO A 163 -10.68 13.43 -0.93
N LEU A 164 -11.70 12.92 -0.28
CA LEU A 164 -12.76 12.09 -0.89
C LEU A 164 -14.11 12.76 -0.86
N THR A 165 -14.33 13.64 0.09
CA THR A 165 -15.56 14.43 0.20
C THR A 165 -15.50 15.58 -0.81
N PRO A 166 -16.58 15.86 -1.56
CA PRO A 166 -16.69 17.12 -2.29
C PRO A 166 -16.52 18.26 -1.28
N LEU A 167 -15.70 19.26 -1.62
CA LEU A 167 -15.68 20.48 -0.85
C LEU A 167 -17.13 21.02 -0.78
N PRO A 168 -17.63 21.43 0.40
CA PRO A 168 -18.92 22.09 0.46
C PRO A 168 -18.89 23.27 -0.51
N PRO A 169 -20.00 23.60 -1.20
CA PRO A 169 -20.06 24.77 -2.05
C PRO A 169 -19.63 25.99 -1.24
N LEU A 170 -18.81 26.85 -1.85
CA LEU A 170 -18.44 28.12 -1.24
C LEU A 170 -19.74 28.85 -0.84
N PRO A 171 -19.80 29.47 0.35
CA PRO A 171 -20.97 30.23 0.71
C PRO A 171 -21.21 31.26 -0.39
N GLU A 172 -22.41 31.25 -0.95
CA GLU A 172 -22.84 32.28 -1.86
C GLU A 172 -22.72 33.61 -1.11
N ASN A 173 -21.88 34.49 -1.61
CA ASN A 173 -21.71 35.83 -1.05
C ASN A 173 -23.05 36.56 -1.18
N PRO A 174 -23.58 37.19 -0.11
CA PRO A 174 -24.82 37.94 -0.15
C PRO A 174 -24.71 39.18 -1.03
#